data_e561ebe6b9a6ee31a12b5180b76003ce
#
_entry.id   e561ebe6b9a6ee31a12b5180b76003ce
#
_cell.length_a   1.000
_cell.length_b   1.000
_cell.length_c   1.000
_cell.angle_alpha   90.00
_cell.angle_beta   90.00
_cell.angle_gamma   90.00
#
_symmetry.space_group_name_H-M   'P 1'
#
loop_
_entity.id
_entity.type
_entity.pdbx_description
1 polymer ?
#
loop_
_entity_poly.entity_id
_entity_poly.type
_entity_poly.pdbx_seq_one_letter_code
_entity_poly.pdbx_strand_id
1 'polypeptide(L)'
;MTGHQQNPTTGKNLRGEPAGKVDLEALCRALGFNRVRVVDPYDLKAVEETVTEELAAKEPSIIISRRPCVMIKGTVHKPPISVDESKCVGCKQCMSIGCPAIAVKGKKAHIDPTLCIGCKVCSQMCKFEAI
;
A
#
# COMPACT_ATOMS: atom_id res chain seq x y z
N MET A 1 8.38 2.88 -14.40
CA MET A 1 9.62 2.60 -13.64
C MET A 1 9.79 1.11 -13.49
N THR A 2 11.00 0.65 -13.62
CA THR A 2 11.36 -0.77 -13.63
C THR A 2 11.42 -1.29 -12.19
N GLY A 3 10.51 -2.11 -11.75
CA GLY A 3 10.41 -2.63 -10.37
C GLY A 3 11.59 -3.45 -9.85
N HIS A 4 12.73 -3.44 -10.55
CA HIS A 4 13.93 -4.23 -10.20
C HIS A 4 15.18 -3.36 -9.97
N GLN A 5 15.05 -2.04 -10.01
CA GLN A 5 16.19 -1.15 -9.78
C GLN A 5 16.40 -0.86 -8.31
N GLN A 6 17.65 -0.97 -7.88
CA GLN A 6 18.06 -0.48 -6.57
C GLN A 6 18.02 1.07 -6.57
N ASN A 7 17.83 1.64 -5.40
CA ASN A 7 17.83 3.07 -5.17
C ASN A 7 18.53 3.39 -3.85
N PRO A 8 18.85 4.64 -3.56
CA PRO A 8 19.62 4.99 -2.35
C PRO A 8 18.98 4.55 -1.02
N THR A 9 17.68 4.22 -1.00
CA THR A 9 17.00 3.80 0.23
C THR A 9 17.03 2.29 0.45
N THR A 10 17.53 1.48 -0.49
CA THR A 10 17.55 0.02 -0.38
C THR A 10 18.78 -0.51 0.37
N GLY A 11 19.86 0.27 0.44
CA GLY A 11 21.12 -0.16 1.03
C GLY A 11 21.89 -1.18 0.18
N LYS A 12 21.63 -1.21 -1.12
CA LYS A 12 22.32 -2.07 -2.10
C LYS A 12 22.71 -1.27 -3.34
N ASN A 13 23.88 -1.61 -3.92
CA ASN A 13 24.28 -1.09 -5.22
C ASN A 13 23.63 -1.88 -6.37
N LEU A 14 23.95 -1.50 -7.63
CA LEU A 14 23.42 -2.17 -8.83
C LEU A 14 23.81 -3.66 -8.93
N ARG A 15 24.90 -4.06 -8.30
CA ARG A 15 25.38 -5.46 -8.26
C ARG A 15 24.72 -6.27 -7.14
N GLY A 16 23.89 -5.62 -6.29
CA GLY A 16 23.24 -6.26 -5.14
C GLY A 16 24.12 -6.34 -3.88
N GLU A 17 25.32 -5.76 -3.91
CA GLU A 17 26.24 -5.71 -2.77
C GLU A 17 25.80 -4.65 -1.76
N PRO A 18 26.13 -4.81 -0.45
CA PRO A 18 25.81 -3.80 0.55
C PRO A 18 26.40 -2.43 0.19
N ALA A 19 25.60 -1.38 0.34
CA ALA A 19 25.98 0.01 0.08
C ALA A 19 25.35 0.95 1.11
N GLY A 20 25.77 2.21 1.09
CA GLY A 20 25.17 3.25 1.94
C GLY A 20 23.65 3.32 1.74
N LYS A 21 22.92 3.49 2.83
CA LYS A 21 21.46 3.63 2.82
C LYS A 21 21.07 5.03 3.26
N VAL A 22 20.26 5.71 2.44
CA VAL A 22 19.68 7.01 2.81
C VAL A 22 18.46 6.76 3.71
N ASP A 23 18.46 7.37 4.87
CA ASP A 23 17.28 7.51 5.72
C ASP A 23 16.49 8.75 5.28
N LEU A 24 15.36 8.52 4.60
CA LEU A 24 14.52 9.61 4.09
C LEU A 24 13.92 10.44 5.23
N GLU A 25 13.59 9.83 6.35
CA GLU A 25 13.01 10.53 7.50
C GLU A 25 14.04 11.47 8.12
N ALA A 26 15.25 10.98 8.37
CA ALA A 26 16.35 11.79 8.87
C ALA A 26 16.73 12.91 7.88
N LEU A 27 16.75 12.60 6.58
CA LEU A 27 17.01 13.60 5.53
C LEU A 27 15.97 14.72 5.54
N CYS A 28 14.68 14.40 5.60
CA CYS A 28 13.62 15.39 5.63
C CYS A 28 13.70 16.27 6.87
N ARG A 29 14.02 15.70 8.02
CA ARG A 29 14.24 16.48 9.25
C ARG A 29 15.47 17.40 9.16
N ALA A 30 16.56 16.91 8.56
CA ALA A 30 17.77 17.73 8.34
C ALA A 30 17.52 18.90 7.37
N LEU A 31 16.55 18.78 6.45
CA LEU A 31 16.11 19.87 5.57
C LEU A 31 15.19 20.89 6.26
N GLY A 32 14.89 20.71 7.54
CA GLY A 32 14.09 21.64 8.34
C GLY A 32 12.61 21.34 8.43
N PHE A 33 12.14 20.17 7.96
CA PHE A 33 10.76 19.77 8.13
C PHE A 33 10.53 19.20 9.55
N ASN A 34 9.70 19.88 10.34
CA ASN A 34 9.32 19.40 11.68
C ASN A 34 8.31 18.26 11.62
N ARG A 35 7.41 18.33 10.65
CA ARG A 35 6.34 17.34 10.46
C ARG A 35 6.74 16.33 9.39
N VAL A 36 7.24 15.19 9.82
CA VAL A 36 7.59 14.07 8.95
C VAL A 36 6.88 12.81 9.48
N ARG A 37 5.97 12.27 8.69
CA ARG A 37 5.15 11.10 9.02
C ARG A 37 5.52 9.93 8.11
N VAL A 38 5.53 8.74 8.67
CA VAL A 38 5.75 7.50 7.91
C VAL A 38 4.52 6.64 8.01
N VAL A 39 3.96 6.24 6.87
CA VAL A 39 2.74 5.40 6.83
C VAL A 39 2.94 4.17 5.94
N ASP A 40 2.28 3.09 6.28
CA ASP A 40 2.12 1.94 5.39
C ASP A 40 0.92 2.19 4.47
N PRO A 41 1.09 2.25 3.12
CA PRO A 41 -0.02 2.50 2.19
C PRO A 41 -1.09 1.41 2.19
N TYR A 42 -0.86 0.28 2.85
CA TYR A 42 -1.85 -0.79 2.99
C TYR A 42 -2.72 -0.66 4.25
N ASP A 43 -2.43 0.27 5.13
CA ASP A 43 -3.31 0.67 6.23
C ASP A 43 -4.07 1.93 5.82
N LEU A 44 -5.27 1.73 5.25
CA LEU A 44 -6.08 2.84 4.72
C LEU A 44 -6.50 3.83 5.82
N LYS A 45 -6.80 3.32 7.01
CA LYS A 45 -7.21 4.17 8.13
C LYS A 45 -6.05 5.07 8.57
N ALA A 46 -4.86 4.51 8.78
CA ALA A 46 -3.69 5.27 9.16
C ALA A 46 -3.30 6.31 8.08
N VAL A 47 -3.44 5.96 6.79
CA VAL A 47 -3.20 6.90 5.69
C VAL A 47 -4.21 8.04 5.71
N GLU A 48 -5.51 7.75 5.84
CA GLU A 48 -6.58 8.77 5.87
C GLU A 48 -6.42 9.72 7.06
N GLU A 49 -6.17 9.19 8.25
CA GLU A 49 -5.93 9.97 9.46
C GLU A 49 -4.71 10.87 9.29
N THR A 50 -3.59 10.30 8.82
CA THR A 50 -2.35 11.07 8.61
C THR A 50 -2.54 12.18 7.59
N VAL A 51 -3.16 11.89 6.44
CA VAL A 51 -3.40 12.91 5.41
C VAL A 51 -4.30 14.02 5.96
N THR A 52 -5.35 13.67 6.71
CA THR A 52 -6.27 14.64 7.31
C THR A 52 -5.56 15.55 8.31
N GLU A 53 -4.74 14.98 9.20
CA GLU A 53 -3.95 15.74 10.17
C GLU A 53 -2.94 16.68 9.48
N GLU A 54 -2.23 16.18 8.47
CA GLU A 54 -1.19 16.97 7.81
C GLU A 54 -1.75 18.06 6.90
N LEU A 55 -2.93 17.86 6.29
CA LEU A 55 -3.63 18.91 5.55
C LEU A 55 -4.17 20.02 6.44
N ALA A 56 -4.51 19.72 7.70
CA ALA A 56 -4.95 20.73 8.67
C ALA A 56 -3.78 21.53 9.27
N ALA A 57 -2.54 21.09 9.10
CA ALA A 57 -1.36 21.77 9.64
C ALA A 57 -1.10 23.08 8.88
N LYS A 58 -0.65 24.11 9.62
CA LYS A 58 -0.30 25.43 9.06
C LYS A 58 1.17 25.55 8.65
N GLU A 59 1.90 24.46 8.65
CA GLU A 59 3.30 24.39 8.26
C GLU A 59 3.51 23.27 7.24
N PRO A 60 4.57 23.33 6.43
CA PRO A 60 4.89 22.27 5.48
C PRO A 60 5.10 20.93 6.20
N SER A 61 4.54 19.87 5.62
CA SER A 61 4.70 18.52 6.14
C SER A 61 5.08 17.53 5.03
N ILE A 62 5.68 16.42 5.42
CA ILE A 62 6.07 15.33 4.53
C ILE A 62 5.44 14.03 5.02
N ILE A 63 4.78 13.33 4.11
CA ILE A 63 4.27 11.98 4.34
C ILE A 63 5.09 11.00 3.50
N ILE A 64 5.79 10.09 4.15
CA ILE A 64 6.58 9.04 3.53
C ILE A 64 5.74 7.76 3.50
N SER A 65 5.24 7.41 2.32
CA SER A 65 4.57 6.13 2.09
C SER A 65 5.62 5.03 1.96
N ARG A 66 5.76 4.17 2.98
CA ARG A 66 6.84 3.18 3.08
C ARG A 66 6.32 1.76 3.04
N ARG A 67 6.58 1.07 1.93
CA ARG A 67 6.35 -0.36 1.80
C ARG A 67 7.26 -0.97 0.74
N PRO A 68 7.75 -2.22 0.90
CA PRO A 68 8.48 -2.92 -0.15
C PRO A 68 7.61 -3.11 -1.40
N CYS A 69 8.22 -3.00 -2.58
CA CYS A 69 7.52 -3.28 -3.83
C CYS A 69 7.13 -4.77 -3.90
N VAL A 70 5.88 -5.03 -4.29
CA VAL A 70 5.36 -6.41 -4.44
C VAL A 70 6.04 -7.23 -5.51
N MET A 71 6.72 -6.56 -6.46
CA MET A 71 7.43 -7.20 -7.58
C MET A 71 8.88 -7.58 -7.25
N ILE A 72 9.35 -7.36 -6.03
CA ILE A 72 10.71 -7.77 -5.63
C ILE A 72 10.81 -9.29 -5.64
N LYS A 73 11.84 -9.81 -6.31
CA LYS A 73 12.11 -11.27 -6.34
C LYS A 73 12.27 -11.82 -4.93
N GLY A 74 11.62 -12.96 -4.66
CA GLY A 74 11.64 -13.60 -3.34
C GLY A 74 10.65 -13.02 -2.34
N THR A 75 9.80 -12.05 -2.73
CA THR A 75 8.70 -11.61 -1.88
C THR A 75 7.69 -12.74 -1.70
N VAL A 76 7.47 -13.12 -0.44
CA VAL A 76 6.44 -14.09 -0.10
C VAL A 76 5.12 -13.34 0.07
N HIS A 77 4.17 -13.62 -0.82
CA HIS A 77 2.81 -13.08 -0.72
C HIS A 77 1.98 -13.86 0.28
N LYS A 78 1.01 -13.18 0.90
CA LYS A 78 0.00 -13.85 1.73
C LYS A 78 -0.95 -14.64 0.82
N PRO A 79 -1.66 -15.66 1.35
CA PRO A 79 -2.67 -16.37 0.57
C PRO A 79 -3.69 -15.41 -0.05
N PRO A 80 -4.16 -15.69 -1.28
CA PRO A 80 -5.22 -14.91 -1.91
C PRO A 80 -6.46 -14.83 -1.02
N ILE A 81 -7.16 -13.70 -1.08
CA ILE A 81 -8.40 -13.46 -0.36
C ILE A 81 -9.56 -13.90 -1.24
N SER A 82 -10.60 -14.47 -0.64
CA SER A 82 -11.85 -14.83 -1.31
C SER A 82 -12.98 -13.88 -0.92
N VAL A 83 -14.03 -13.88 -1.72
CA VAL A 83 -15.27 -13.16 -1.44
C VAL A 83 -16.32 -14.15 -0.94
N ASP A 84 -16.92 -13.86 0.21
CA ASP A 84 -18.12 -14.55 0.66
C ASP A 84 -19.34 -14.01 -0.11
N GLU A 85 -19.80 -14.78 -1.08
CA GLU A 85 -20.93 -14.40 -1.93
C GLU A 85 -22.24 -14.26 -1.17
N SER A 86 -22.39 -14.93 -0.03
CA SER A 86 -23.62 -14.82 0.80
C SER A 86 -23.73 -13.45 1.47
N LYS A 87 -22.60 -12.84 1.84
CA LYS A 87 -22.52 -11.52 2.45
C LYS A 87 -22.38 -10.40 1.43
N CYS A 88 -21.87 -10.70 0.23
CA CYS A 88 -21.63 -9.69 -0.78
C CYS A 88 -22.95 -9.14 -1.37
N VAL A 89 -23.24 -7.88 -1.16
CA VAL A 89 -24.43 -7.19 -1.70
C VAL A 89 -24.17 -6.52 -3.06
N GLY A 90 -22.96 -6.62 -3.61
CA GLY A 90 -22.62 -6.05 -4.91
C GLY A 90 -22.49 -4.52 -4.93
N CYS A 91 -22.17 -3.89 -3.79
CA CYS A 91 -22.03 -2.43 -3.68
C CYS A 91 -20.84 -1.84 -4.46
N LYS A 92 -19.91 -2.67 -4.92
CA LYS A 92 -18.70 -2.32 -5.70
C LYS A 92 -17.70 -1.42 -4.96
N GLN A 93 -17.85 -1.17 -3.67
CA GLN A 93 -16.94 -0.31 -2.91
C GLN A 93 -15.48 -0.81 -2.94
N CYS A 94 -15.27 -2.13 -2.90
CA CYS A 94 -13.95 -2.74 -3.01
C CYS A 94 -13.23 -2.47 -4.35
N MET A 95 -13.98 -2.10 -5.39
CA MET A 95 -13.40 -1.78 -6.72
C MET A 95 -12.79 -0.38 -6.77
N SER A 96 -13.17 0.53 -5.85
CA SER A 96 -12.67 1.91 -5.85
C SER A 96 -11.15 2.01 -5.63
N ILE A 97 -10.54 0.95 -5.06
CA ILE A 97 -9.08 0.87 -4.90
C ILE A 97 -8.32 0.59 -6.21
N GLY A 98 -9.01 0.30 -7.31
CA GLY A 98 -8.39 0.02 -8.61
C GLY A 98 -7.55 -1.26 -8.66
N CYS A 99 -7.83 -2.25 -7.79
CA CYS A 99 -7.06 -3.50 -7.75
C CYS A 99 -7.33 -4.37 -8.99
N PRO A 100 -6.30 -4.80 -9.76
CA PRO A 100 -6.48 -5.59 -10.96
C PRO A 100 -7.05 -6.99 -10.69
N ALA A 101 -6.92 -7.49 -9.44
CA ALA A 101 -7.45 -8.79 -9.05
C ALA A 101 -8.96 -8.78 -8.79
N ILE A 102 -9.61 -7.59 -8.71
CA ILE A 102 -11.03 -7.49 -8.38
C ILE A 102 -11.87 -7.25 -9.63
N ALA A 103 -12.85 -8.10 -9.85
CA ALA A 103 -13.83 -7.98 -10.93
C ALA A 103 -15.26 -8.14 -10.40
N VAL A 104 -16.25 -7.89 -11.25
CA VAL A 104 -17.67 -8.17 -10.96
C VAL A 104 -18.10 -9.38 -11.77
N LYS A 105 -18.64 -10.40 -11.10
CA LYS A 105 -19.30 -11.55 -11.72
C LYS A 105 -20.71 -11.67 -11.16
N GLY A 106 -21.72 -11.70 -12.02
CA GLY A 106 -23.11 -11.91 -11.59
C GLY A 106 -23.60 -10.90 -10.52
N LYS A 107 -23.25 -9.62 -10.64
CA LYS A 107 -23.54 -8.54 -9.68
C LYS A 107 -22.72 -8.56 -8.37
N LYS A 108 -21.90 -9.57 -8.11
CA LYS A 108 -21.06 -9.68 -6.90
C LYS A 108 -19.59 -9.44 -7.22
N ALA A 109 -18.82 -9.05 -6.21
CA ALA A 109 -17.37 -8.96 -6.34
C ALA A 109 -16.76 -10.35 -6.46
N HIS A 110 -15.71 -10.46 -7.26
CA HIS A 110 -14.91 -11.66 -7.44
C HIS A 110 -13.44 -11.29 -7.39
N ILE A 111 -12.63 -12.07 -6.71
CA ILE A 111 -11.18 -11.87 -6.61
C ILE A 111 -10.48 -13.01 -7.36
N ASP A 112 -9.66 -12.64 -8.34
CA ASP A 112 -8.82 -13.59 -9.07
C ASP A 112 -7.65 -14.02 -8.18
N PRO A 113 -7.57 -15.32 -7.79
CA PRO A 113 -6.52 -15.79 -6.90
C PRO A 113 -5.12 -15.76 -7.55
N THR A 114 -5.03 -15.71 -8.88
CA THR A 114 -3.74 -15.67 -9.59
C THR A 114 -3.10 -14.28 -9.54
N LEU A 115 -3.92 -13.24 -9.38
CA LEU A 115 -3.50 -11.85 -9.29
C LEU A 115 -3.45 -11.32 -7.85
N CYS A 116 -4.13 -11.99 -6.93
CA CYS A 116 -4.27 -11.53 -5.55
C CYS A 116 -3.02 -11.86 -4.73
N ILE A 117 -2.42 -10.83 -4.13
CA ILE A 117 -1.26 -10.95 -3.23
C ILE A 117 -1.63 -11.01 -1.74
N GLY A 118 -2.90 -11.07 -1.40
CA GLY A 118 -3.37 -11.16 -0.01
C GLY A 118 -3.13 -9.90 0.83
N CYS A 119 -3.06 -8.72 0.23
CA CYS A 119 -2.73 -7.46 0.94
C CYS A 119 -3.83 -6.95 1.88
N LYS A 120 -5.07 -7.44 1.75
CA LYS A 120 -6.24 -7.06 2.56
C LYS A 120 -6.70 -5.59 2.46
N VAL A 121 -6.24 -4.82 1.49
CA VAL A 121 -6.72 -3.44 1.31
C VAL A 121 -8.20 -3.41 0.95
N CYS A 122 -8.66 -4.33 0.09
CA CYS A 122 -10.07 -4.45 -0.27
C CYS A 122 -10.98 -4.85 0.91
N SER A 123 -10.46 -5.62 1.87
CA SER A 123 -11.22 -5.99 3.07
C SER A 123 -11.54 -4.77 3.93
N GLN A 124 -10.64 -3.79 4.01
CA GLN A 124 -10.87 -2.53 4.74
C GLN A 124 -11.97 -1.66 4.11
N MET A 125 -12.24 -1.84 2.81
CA MET A 125 -13.32 -1.15 2.09
C MET A 125 -14.66 -1.86 2.21
N CYS A 126 -14.69 -3.10 2.67
CA CYS A 126 -15.90 -3.91 2.68
C CYS A 126 -16.71 -3.73 3.96
N LYS A 127 -17.76 -2.89 3.91
CA LYS A 127 -18.66 -2.65 5.05
C LYS A 127 -19.51 -3.87 5.45
N PHE A 128 -19.57 -4.88 4.60
CA PHE A 128 -20.39 -6.10 4.80
C PHE A 128 -19.57 -7.31 5.22
N GLU A 129 -18.27 -7.11 5.47
CA GLU A 129 -17.35 -8.19 5.85
C GLU A 129 -17.41 -9.40 4.90
N ALA A 130 -17.64 -9.14 3.62
CA ALA A 130 -17.70 -10.17 2.59
C ALA A 130 -16.32 -10.49 1.99
N ILE A 131 -15.28 -9.71 2.36
CA ILE A 131 -13.90 -9.88 1.89
C ILE A 131 -12.97 -9.94 3.09
#